data_a0d8daf31b94d3446932e0ba7f4fecc0
#
_entry.id   a0d8daf31b94d3446932e0ba7f4fecc0
#
_cell.length_a   1.000
_cell.length_b   1.000
_cell.length_c   1.000
_cell.angle_alpha   90.00
_cell.angle_beta   90.00
_cell.angle_gamma   90.00
#
_symmetry.space_group_name_H-M   'P 1'
#
loop_
_entity.id
_entity.type
_entity.pdbx_description
1 polymer ?
#
loop_
_entity_poly.entity_id
_entity_poly.type
_entity_poly.pdbx_seq_one_letter_code
_entity_poly.pdbx_strand_id
1 'polypeptide(L)'
;MKVEKFKVLLYLKKSGLDKFGKAPIMGRITVNNTMAQFSCKLSCAPELWNPRESRLNGKSKEAVETNAKINRLLLAVNSAFDSLVERKNDFNATDVKEMLQGSKDTQMTLLKLFDRHIEEVKSRVGIDISHRTLPNYIYTRNRLAEFINCRFKVSDLAFCQLN
;
A
#
# COMPACT_ATOMS: atom_id res chain seq x y z
N MET A 1 -19.31 -8.78 6.86
CA MET A 1 -20.01 -7.53 7.30
C MET A 1 -20.40 -6.73 6.06
N LYS A 2 -21.64 -6.30 5.95
CA LYS A 2 -22.09 -5.44 4.81
C LYS A 2 -21.48 -4.07 5.01
N VAL A 3 -20.74 -3.54 4.01
CA VAL A 3 -20.21 -2.18 4.09
C VAL A 3 -21.37 -1.22 3.80
N GLU A 4 -21.78 -0.46 4.83
CA GLU A 4 -22.87 0.50 4.72
C GLU A 4 -22.37 1.93 4.48
N LYS A 5 -21.12 2.21 4.85
CA LYS A 5 -20.55 3.56 4.75
C LYS A 5 -19.08 3.50 4.34
N PHE A 6 -18.78 4.09 3.18
CA PHE A 6 -17.42 4.36 2.75
C PHE A 6 -17.28 5.85 2.41
N LYS A 7 -16.28 6.51 2.98
CA LYS A 7 -16.02 7.94 2.73
C LYS A 7 -14.52 8.22 2.73
N VAL A 8 -14.08 9.01 1.78
CA VAL A 8 -12.72 9.56 1.72
C VAL A 8 -12.80 11.08 1.87
N LEU A 9 -12.03 11.65 2.79
CA LEU A 9 -11.91 13.08 3.01
C LEU A 9 -10.45 13.50 2.90
N LEU A 10 -10.17 14.53 2.08
CA LEU A 10 -8.86 15.15 2.03
C LEU A 10 -8.90 16.49 2.78
N TYR A 11 -7.84 16.79 3.51
CA TYR A 11 -7.74 18.02 4.31
C TYR A 11 -6.28 18.47 4.45
N LEU A 12 -6.08 19.77 4.74
CA LEU A 12 -4.76 20.31 5.04
C LEU A 12 -4.40 20.17 6.51
N LYS A 13 -3.19 19.69 6.78
CA LYS A 13 -2.61 19.69 8.12
C LYS A 13 -1.88 21.01 8.36
N LYS A 14 -2.59 22.03 8.84
CA LYS A 14 -2.07 23.39 9.04
C LYS A 14 -0.91 23.49 10.05
N SER A 15 -0.77 22.51 10.97
CA SER A 15 0.29 22.45 11.98
C SER A 15 1.66 21.98 11.46
N GLY A 16 1.80 21.71 10.18
CA GLY A 16 3.02 21.17 9.59
C GLY A 16 3.44 21.91 8.32
N LEU A 17 3.56 23.24 8.39
CA LEU A 17 4.07 24.02 7.25
C LEU A 17 5.53 23.67 6.98
N ASP A 18 5.87 23.50 5.71
CA ASP A 18 7.24 23.33 5.27
C ASP A 18 8.00 24.68 5.23
N LYS A 19 9.29 24.63 4.86
CA LYS A 19 10.16 25.82 4.74
C LYS A 19 9.64 26.85 3.72
N PHE A 20 8.73 26.46 2.85
CA PHE A 20 8.13 27.28 1.80
C PHE A 20 6.70 27.72 2.15
N GLY A 21 6.24 27.50 3.39
CA GLY A 21 4.90 27.88 3.83
C GLY A 21 3.79 26.95 3.29
N LYS A 22 4.13 25.80 2.71
CA LYS A 22 3.15 24.84 2.20
C LYS A 22 2.74 23.84 3.30
N ALA A 23 1.45 23.55 3.36
CA ALA A 23 0.88 22.57 4.27
C ALA A 23 0.72 21.20 3.58
N PRO A 24 1.03 20.08 4.25
CA PRO A 24 0.80 18.75 3.69
C PRO A 24 -0.70 18.44 3.60
N ILE A 25 -1.08 17.80 2.49
CA ILE A 25 -2.42 17.27 2.27
C ILE A 25 -2.48 15.87 2.87
N MET A 26 -3.46 15.67 3.76
CA MET A 26 -3.74 14.40 4.43
C MET A 26 -5.05 13.82 3.94
N GLY A 27 -5.14 12.50 3.92
CA GLY A 27 -6.37 11.77 3.63
C GLY A 27 -6.89 11.04 4.85
N ARG A 28 -8.21 10.92 4.95
CA ARG A 28 -8.93 10.11 5.93
C ARG A 28 -9.87 9.18 5.19
N ILE A 29 -9.70 7.89 5.41
CA ILE A 29 -10.61 6.84 4.96
C ILE A 29 -11.53 6.48 6.12
N THR A 30 -12.81 6.38 5.87
CA THR A 30 -13.81 5.89 6.85
C THR A 30 -14.52 4.70 6.21
N VAL A 31 -14.53 3.57 6.91
CA VAL A 31 -15.29 2.37 6.57
C VAL A 31 -16.13 2.02 7.77
N ASN A 32 -17.44 2.14 7.64
CA ASN A 32 -18.40 2.00 8.75
C ASN A 32 -18.00 2.86 9.95
N ASN A 33 -17.63 2.24 11.09
CA ASN A 33 -17.23 2.91 12.33
C ASN A 33 -15.71 3.02 12.49
N THR A 34 -14.92 2.56 11.51
CA THR A 34 -13.45 2.62 11.56
C THR A 34 -12.90 3.77 10.73
N MET A 35 -11.76 4.33 11.16
CA MET A 35 -11.08 5.43 10.47
C MET A 35 -9.59 5.16 10.37
N ALA A 36 -9.00 5.48 9.22
CA ALA A 36 -7.56 5.48 8.99
C ALA A 36 -7.11 6.77 8.33
N GLN A 37 -5.98 7.32 8.76
CA GLN A 37 -5.37 8.49 8.15
C GLN A 37 -4.12 8.09 7.36
N PHE A 38 -3.88 8.81 6.25
CA PHE A 38 -2.70 8.62 5.42
C PHE A 38 -2.18 9.93 4.85
N SER A 39 -0.90 9.98 4.51
CA SER A 39 -0.32 11.14 3.81
C SER A 39 -0.54 11.00 2.32
N CYS A 40 -1.02 12.06 1.68
CA CYS A 40 -1.13 12.12 0.22
C CYS A 40 0.23 12.33 -0.47
N LYS A 41 1.30 12.61 0.30
CA LYS A 41 2.63 13.03 -0.21
C LYS A 41 2.54 14.24 -1.16
N LEU A 42 1.56 15.10 -0.93
CA LEU A 42 1.32 16.34 -1.62
C LEU A 42 1.28 17.48 -0.60
N SER A 43 1.69 18.66 -1.00
CA SER A 43 1.58 19.88 -0.20
C SER A 43 1.12 21.04 -1.08
N CYS A 44 0.48 22.03 -0.50
CA CYS A 44 0.09 23.26 -1.19
C CYS A 44 0.05 24.44 -0.23
N ALA A 45 0.05 25.65 -0.78
CA ALA A 45 -0.18 26.87 -0.02
C ALA A 45 -1.61 26.82 0.59
N PRO A 46 -1.77 27.10 1.89
CA PRO A 46 -3.08 27.02 2.58
C PRO A 46 -4.16 27.89 1.93
N GLU A 47 -3.76 29.00 1.33
CA GLU A 47 -4.65 29.97 0.68
C GLU A 47 -5.32 29.41 -0.59
N LEU A 48 -4.66 28.47 -1.25
CA LEU A 48 -5.18 27.83 -2.46
C LEU A 48 -6.13 26.67 -2.16
N TRP A 49 -6.18 26.19 -0.91
CA TRP A 49 -6.97 25.04 -0.55
C TRP A 49 -8.45 25.35 -0.36
N ASN A 50 -9.31 24.67 -1.07
CA ASN A 50 -10.75 24.69 -0.88
C ASN A 50 -11.19 23.48 0.00
N PRO A 51 -11.53 23.69 1.29
CA PRO A 51 -11.93 22.60 2.18
C PRO A 51 -13.24 21.91 1.77
N ARG A 52 -14.15 22.63 1.12
CA ARG A 52 -15.46 22.09 0.71
C ARG A 52 -15.32 21.11 -0.44
N GLU A 53 -14.44 21.43 -1.40
CA GLU A 53 -14.20 20.61 -2.58
C GLU A 53 -13.04 19.63 -2.39
N SER A 54 -12.26 19.78 -1.29
CA SER A 54 -11.02 19.01 -1.06
C SER A 54 -10.03 19.11 -2.22
N ARG A 55 -9.86 20.32 -2.77
CA ARG A 55 -9.05 20.63 -3.95
C ARG A 55 -8.39 22.00 -3.85
N LEU A 56 -7.45 22.26 -4.75
CA LEU A 56 -6.86 23.59 -4.91
C LEU A 56 -7.74 24.44 -5.82
N ASN A 57 -7.95 25.70 -5.41
CA ASN A 57 -8.60 26.73 -6.23
C ASN A 57 -7.65 27.25 -7.30
N GLY A 58 -8.25 27.76 -8.39
CA GLY A 58 -7.54 28.45 -9.46
C GLY A 58 -7.10 27.53 -10.60
N LYS A 59 -6.56 28.17 -11.66
CA LYS A 59 -6.10 27.50 -12.89
C LYS A 59 -4.57 27.56 -13.04
N SER A 60 -3.84 27.84 -11.96
CA SER A 60 -2.38 27.81 -12.00
C SER A 60 -1.87 26.42 -12.35
N LYS A 61 -0.71 26.33 -12.97
CA LYS A 61 -0.07 25.03 -13.29
C LYS A 61 0.03 24.14 -12.07
N GLU A 62 0.42 24.70 -10.91
CA GLU A 62 0.50 23.98 -9.64
C GLU A 62 -0.87 23.41 -9.20
N ALA A 63 -1.94 24.23 -9.30
CA ALA A 63 -3.28 23.78 -8.95
C ALA A 63 -3.77 22.65 -9.85
N VAL A 64 -3.56 22.77 -11.16
CA VAL A 64 -3.96 21.73 -12.13
C VAL A 64 -3.20 20.42 -11.90
N GLU A 65 -1.88 20.49 -11.75
CA GLU A 65 -1.05 19.30 -11.50
C GLU A 65 -1.37 18.63 -10.17
N THR A 66 -1.56 19.41 -9.11
CA THR A 66 -1.90 18.87 -7.78
C THR A 66 -3.30 18.26 -7.78
N ASN A 67 -4.28 18.91 -8.40
CA ASN A 67 -5.62 18.36 -8.54
C ASN A 67 -5.66 17.08 -9.38
N ALA A 68 -4.83 16.98 -10.43
CA ALA A 68 -4.68 15.75 -11.20
C ALA A 68 -4.11 14.60 -10.35
N LYS A 69 -3.11 14.89 -9.48
CA LYS A 69 -2.57 13.91 -8.54
C LYS A 69 -3.60 13.50 -7.49
N ILE A 70 -4.40 14.44 -6.97
CA ILE A 70 -5.52 14.16 -6.06
C ILE A 70 -6.52 13.22 -6.72
N ASN A 71 -6.90 13.44 -7.97
CA ASN A 71 -7.83 12.58 -8.69
C ASN A 71 -7.28 11.14 -8.82
N ARG A 72 -6.01 10.99 -9.20
CA ARG A 72 -5.37 9.67 -9.28
C ARG A 72 -5.35 8.97 -7.93
N LEU A 73 -5.07 9.71 -6.85
CA LEU A 73 -5.08 9.16 -5.50
C LEU A 73 -6.48 8.67 -5.09
N LEU A 74 -7.52 9.47 -5.36
CA LEU A 74 -8.91 9.07 -5.07
C LEU A 74 -9.33 7.83 -5.85
N LEU A 75 -8.93 7.73 -7.13
CA LEU A 75 -9.16 6.52 -7.93
C LEU A 75 -8.43 5.31 -7.32
N ALA A 76 -7.18 5.47 -6.88
CA ALA A 76 -6.44 4.38 -6.24
C ALA A 76 -7.08 3.93 -4.90
N VAL A 77 -7.60 4.87 -4.09
CA VAL A 77 -8.33 4.54 -2.85
C VAL A 77 -9.60 3.75 -3.15
N ASN A 78 -10.37 4.17 -4.15
CA ASN A 78 -11.60 3.47 -4.56
C ASN A 78 -11.27 2.07 -5.09
N SER A 79 -10.25 1.93 -5.94
CA SER A 79 -9.82 0.62 -6.45
C SER A 79 -9.35 -0.32 -5.33
N ALA A 80 -8.62 0.21 -4.32
CA ALA A 80 -8.22 -0.58 -3.16
C ALA A 80 -9.45 -1.05 -2.35
N PHE A 81 -10.43 -0.17 -2.16
CA PHE A 81 -11.69 -0.50 -1.50
C PHE A 81 -12.46 -1.58 -2.27
N ASP A 82 -12.68 -1.40 -3.57
CA ASP A 82 -13.39 -2.36 -4.42
C ASP A 82 -12.73 -3.75 -4.41
N SER A 83 -11.39 -3.78 -4.48
CA SER A 83 -10.63 -5.04 -4.39
C SER A 83 -10.80 -5.75 -3.04
N LEU A 84 -11.00 -5.01 -1.93
CA LEU A 84 -11.28 -5.61 -0.62
C LEU A 84 -12.72 -6.10 -0.51
N VAL A 85 -13.68 -5.39 -1.10
CA VAL A 85 -15.08 -5.83 -1.19
C VAL A 85 -15.17 -7.19 -1.92
N GLU A 86 -14.40 -7.36 -2.99
CA GLU A 86 -14.38 -8.62 -3.76
C GLU A 86 -13.70 -9.78 -3.02
N ARG A 87 -12.65 -9.49 -2.24
CA ARG A 87 -11.79 -10.53 -1.64
C ARG A 87 -12.16 -10.92 -0.22
N LYS A 88 -12.74 -10.02 0.56
CA LYS A 88 -13.00 -10.20 1.98
C LYS A 88 -14.43 -9.86 2.33
N ASN A 89 -15.06 -10.72 3.11
CA ASN A 89 -16.38 -10.42 3.69
C ASN A 89 -16.29 -9.41 4.86
N ASP A 90 -15.11 -9.21 5.43
CA ASP A 90 -14.88 -8.33 6.59
C ASP A 90 -13.54 -7.60 6.47
N PHE A 91 -13.60 -6.27 6.42
CA PHE A 91 -12.41 -5.40 6.37
C PHE A 91 -12.73 -4.02 6.98
N ASN A 92 -11.70 -3.26 7.35
CA ASN A 92 -11.80 -1.98 8.00
C ASN A 92 -11.01 -0.88 7.24
N ALA A 93 -11.05 0.36 7.73
CA ALA A 93 -10.36 1.49 7.09
C ALA A 93 -8.83 1.33 7.05
N THR A 94 -8.24 0.58 7.99
CA THR A 94 -6.80 0.31 8.02
C THR A 94 -6.42 -0.64 6.89
N ASP A 95 -7.22 -1.66 6.61
CA ASP A 95 -7.00 -2.58 5.50
C ASP A 95 -6.98 -1.84 4.14
N VAL A 96 -7.90 -0.88 3.94
CA VAL A 96 -7.93 -0.03 2.72
C VAL A 96 -6.67 0.83 2.63
N LYS A 97 -6.24 1.43 3.74
CA LYS A 97 -5.01 2.22 3.80
C LYS A 97 -3.78 1.37 3.48
N GLU A 98 -3.67 0.18 4.06
CA GLU A 98 -2.56 -0.73 3.82
C GLU A 98 -2.50 -1.17 2.36
N MET A 99 -3.65 -1.47 1.77
CA MET A 99 -3.74 -1.80 0.36
C MET A 99 -3.37 -0.61 -0.54
N LEU A 100 -3.82 0.62 -0.21
CA LEU A 100 -3.46 1.84 -0.92
C LEU A 100 -1.96 2.15 -0.85
N GLN A 101 -1.36 1.98 0.33
CA GLN A 101 0.05 2.29 0.53
C GLN A 101 0.96 1.22 -0.07
N GLY A 102 0.37 0.13 -0.58
CA GLY A 102 1.08 -1.09 -0.89
C GLY A 102 1.92 -1.40 0.33
N SER A 103 1.31 -1.97 1.38
CA SER A 103 2.08 -2.24 2.59
C SER A 103 3.41 -2.84 2.15
N LYS A 104 4.52 -2.42 2.77
CA LYS A 104 5.84 -3.00 2.46
C LYS A 104 5.83 -4.52 2.59
N ASP A 105 4.79 -5.05 3.25
CA ASP A 105 4.48 -6.48 3.35
C ASP A 105 3.64 -7.06 2.19
N THR A 106 3.03 -6.21 1.32
CA THR A 106 2.19 -6.71 0.19
C THR A 106 2.89 -6.65 -1.16
N GLN A 107 4.09 -6.12 -1.27
CA GLN A 107 4.94 -6.50 -2.39
C GLN A 107 5.41 -7.92 -2.12
N MET A 108 4.64 -8.88 -2.64
CA MET A 108 5.05 -10.27 -2.68
C MET A 108 6.39 -10.31 -3.42
N THR A 109 7.46 -10.50 -2.66
CA THR A 109 8.80 -10.67 -3.19
C THR A 109 9.10 -12.16 -3.35
N LEU A 110 10.05 -12.49 -4.19
CA LEU A 110 10.36 -13.86 -4.54
C LEU A 110 10.77 -14.70 -3.32
N LEU A 111 11.63 -14.16 -2.45
CA LEU A 111 12.05 -14.87 -1.24
C LEU A 111 10.94 -14.98 -0.21
N LYS A 112 10.10 -13.96 -0.04
CA LYS A 112 8.92 -14.04 0.86
C LYS A 112 7.92 -15.11 0.41
N LEU A 113 7.68 -15.24 -0.90
CA LEU A 113 6.84 -16.31 -1.41
C LEU A 113 7.46 -17.67 -1.14
N PHE A 114 8.77 -17.78 -1.31
CA PHE A 114 9.50 -19.02 -1.05
C PHE A 114 9.46 -19.39 0.44
N ASP A 115 9.64 -18.41 1.33
CA ASP A 115 9.55 -18.60 2.78
C ASP A 115 8.16 -19.10 3.19
N ARG A 116 7.10 -18.50 2.63
CA ARG A 116 5.72 -18.95 2.83
C ARG A 116 5.52 -20.40 2.37
N HIS A 117 6.05 -20.75 1.21
CA HIS A 117 5.98 -22.13 0.71
C HIS A 117 6.73 -23.10 1.61
N ILE A 118 7.90 -22.72 2.16
CA ILE A 118 8.64 -23.54 3.12
C ILE A 118 7.80 -23.80 4.38
N GLU A 119 7.08 -22.79 4.90
CA GLU A 119 6.19 -23.00 6.06
C GLU A 119 5.01 -23.95 5.73
N GLU A 120 4.46 -23.87 4.52
CA GLU A 120 3.44 -24.81 4.04
C GLU A 120 4.00 -26.24 3.93
N VAL A 121 5.19 -26.41 3.36
CA VAL A 121 5.89 -27.71 3.28
C VAL A 121 6.18 -28.26 4.66
N LYS A 122 6.65 -27.41 5.59
CA LYS A 122 6.95 -27.80 6.98
C LYS A 122 5.72 -28.33 7.72
N SER A 123 4.55 -27.74 7.53
CA SER A 123 3.30 -28.21 8.13
C SER A 123 2.85 -29.58 7.61
N ARG A 124 3.35 -29.99 6.44
CA ARG A 124 3.00 -31.26 5.77
C ARG A 124 4.04 -32.35 5.95
N VAL A 125 5.20 -32.04 6.55
CA VAL A 125 6.25 -33.03 6.83
C VAL A 125 5.73 -34.09 7.80
N GLY A 126 5.89 -35.35 7.42
CA GLY A 126 5.39 -36.50 8.18
C GLY A 126 3.92 -36.89 7.87
N ILE A 127 3.22 -36.10 7.04
CA ILE A 127 1.88 -36.44 6.53
C ILE A 127 2.01 -36.99 5.10
N ASP A 128 2.44 -36.15 4.18
CA ASP A 128 2.60 -36.48 2.75
C ASP A 128 3.96 -36.04 2.17
N ILE A 129 4.78 -35.36 2.97
CA ILE A 129 6.12 -34.89 2.61
C ILE A 129 7.17 -35.56 3.50
N SER A 130 8.23 -36.09 2.89
CA SER A 130 9.34 -36.68 3.62
C SER A 130 10.16 -35.65 4.39
N HIS A 131 10.65 -36.01 5.59
CA HIS A 131 11.59 -35.19 6.38
C HIS A 131 12.85 -34.76 5.60
N ARG A 132 13.27 -35.53 4.60
CA ARG A 132 14.42 -35.21 3.75
C ARG A 132 14.14 -34.10 2.74
N THR A 133 12.89 -33.77 2.47
CA THR A 133 12.48 -32.80 1.45
C THR A 133 12.63 -31.36 1.97
N LEU A 134 12.30 -31.10 3.21
CA LEU A 134 12.36 -29.75 3.83
C LEU A 134 13.76 -29.12 3.76
N PRO A 135 14.86 -29.82 4.10
CA PRO A 135 16.22 -29.25 3.96
C PRO A 135 16.56 -28.80 2.54
N ASN A 136 16.07 -29.51 1.51
CA ASN A 136 16.31 -29.17 0.11
C ASN A 136 15.62 -27.83 -0.28
N TYR A 137 14.40 -27.60 0.20
CA TYR A 137 13.71 -26.31 0.02
C TYR A 137 14.47 -25.16 0.67
N ILE A 138 14.92 -25.34 1.93
CA ILE A 138 15.72 -24.34 2.66
C ILE A 138 17.03 -24.06 1.93
N TYR A 139 17.72 -25.08 1.48
CA TYR A 139 18.97 -24.95 0.69
C TYR A 139 18.73 -24.16 -0.60
N THR A 140 17.72 -24.51 -1.37
CA THR A 140 17.37 -23.83 -2.63
C THR A 140 17.03 -22.35 -2.38
N ARG A 141 16.25 -22.06 -1.34
CA ARG A 141 15.91 -20.70 -0.92
C ARG A 141 17.16 -19.87 -0.63
N ASN A 142 18.11 -20.43 0.11
CA ASN A 142 19.34 -19.73 0.47
C ASN A 142 20.21 -19.47 -0.76
N ARG A 143 20.33 -20.44 -1.68
CA ARG A 143 21.06 -20.26 -2.96
C ARG A 143 20.39 -19.19 -3.83
N LEU A 144 19.06 -19.14 -3.85
CA LEU A 144 18.32 -18.10 -4.55
C LEU A 144 18.60 -16.72 -3.96
N ALA A 145 18.65 -16.57 -2.64
CA ALA A 145 18.98 -15.33 -1.97
C ALA A 145 20.42 -14.86 -2.29
N GLU A 146 21.40 -15.78 -2.27
CA GLU A 146 22.78 -15.49 -2.67
C GLU A 146 22.85 -15.02 -4.13
N PHE A 147 22.16 -15.69 -5.04
CA PHE A 147 22.08 -15.33 -6.45
C PHE A 147 21.48 -13.92 -6.64
N ILE A 148 20.36 -13.62 -5.98
CA ILE A 148 19.70 -12.31 -6.04
C ILE A 148 20.66 -11.22 -5.57
N ASN A 149 21.31 -11.42 -4.44
CA ASN A 149 22.27 -10.46 -3.90
C ASN A 149 23.47 -10.27 -4.82
N CYS A 150 24.02 -11.36 -5.36
CA CYS A 150 25.18 -11.31 -6.25
C CYS A 150 24.85 -10.62 -7.58
N ARG A 151 23.75 -10.99 -8.22
CA ARG A 151 23.40 -10.55 -9.57
C ARG A 151 22.74 -9.17 -9.59
N PHE A 152 21.85 -8.90 -8.66
CA PHE A 152 21.00 -7.70 -8.67
C PHE A 152 21.38 -6.70 -7.57
N LYS A 153 22.27 -7.05 -6.63
CA LYS A 153 22.72 -6.19 -5.51
C LYS A 153 21.56 -5.73 -4.62
N VAL A 154 20.52 -6.53 -4.50
CA VAL A 154 19.34 -6.31 -3.63
C VAL A 154 19.13 -7.51 -2.73
N SER A 155 18.46 -7.31 -1.60
CA SER A 155 18.17 -8.38 -0.63
C SER A 155 17.04 -9.31 -1.07
N ASP A 156 16.15 -8.86 -1.96
CA ASP A 156 15.02 -9.61 -2.49
C ASP A 156 14.48 -8.93 -3.75
N LEU A 157 13.75 -9.66 -4.60
CA LEU A 157 13.17 -9.16 -5.85
C LEU A 157 11.65 -9.11 -5.76
N ALA A 158 11.07 -7.95 -6.05
CA ALA A 158 9.63 -7.82 -6.23
C ALA A 158 9.20 -8.43 -7.59
N PHE A 159 8.03 -9.07 -7.65
CA PHE A 159 7.55 -9.67 -8.90
C PHE A 159 7.42 -8.68 -10.06
N CYS A 160 7.17 -7.40 -9.79
CA CYS A 160 7.15 -6.36 -10.82
C CYS A 160 8.52 -6.05 -11.46
N GLN A 161 9.62 -6.58 -10.89
CA GLN A 161 11.00 -6.42 -11.38
C GLN A 161 11.50 -7.62 -12.17
N LEU A 162 10.67 -8.66 -12.34
CA LEU A 162 11.02 -9.89 -13.05
C LEU A 162 10.68 -9.87 -14.54
N ASN A 163 10.25 -8.71 -15.08
CA ASN A 163 10.01 -8.51 -16.52
C ASN A 163 11.24 -8.00 -17.24
#